data_391762fb279d6ef9539b9fcf09bc17d3
#
_entry.id   391762fb279d6ef9539b9fcf09bc17d3
#
_cell.length_a   1.000
_cell.length_b   1.000
_cell.length_c   1.000
_cell.angle_alpha   90.00
_cell.angle_beta   90.00
_cell.angle_gamma   90.00
#
_symmetry.space_group_name_H-M   'P 1'
#
loop_
_entity.id
_entity.type
_entity.pdbx_description
1 polymer ?
#
loop_
_entity_poly.entity_id
_entity_poly.type
_entity_poly.pdbx_seq_one_letter_code
_entity_poly.pdbx_strand_id
1 'polypeptide(L)' 'MKRTIVKIKSNIKTDEIWCEIDGCAYELMGAYSALTENIIKSFKQEGNFGESALKSLFIDTIENFKKNGINIEELK' A
#
# COMPACT_ATOMS: atom_id res chain seq x y z
N MET A 1 -22.94 -8.58 6.28
CA MET A 1 -22.03 -8.86 7.41
C MET A 1 -20.65 -8.31 7.14
N LYS A 2 -20.07 -7.64 8.13
CA LYS A 2 -18.73 -7.07 7.99
C LYS A 2 -17.68 -8.08 8.45
N ARG A 3 -16.56 -8.12 7.75
CA ARG A 3 -15.43 -8.95 8.17
C ARG A 3 -14.12 -8.24 7.82
N THR A 4 -13.07 -8.63 8.51
CA THR A 4 -11.74 -8.06 8.29
C THR A 4 -11.05 -8.82 7.17
N ILE A 5 -10.65 -8.11 6.10
CA ILE A 5 -9.93 -8.72 4.98
C ILE A 5 -8.46 -8.35 4.95
N VAL A 6 -8.09 -7.22 5.54
CA VAL A 6 -6.69 -6.80 5.66
C VAL A 6 -6.47 -6.32 7.08
N LYS A 7 -5.41 -6.83 7.71
CA LYS A 7 -5.05 -6.44 9.07
C LYS A 7 -3.56 -6.15 9.10
N ILE A 8 -3.19 -4.95 9.53
CA ILE A 8 -1.80 -4.51 9.60
C ILE A 8 -1.48 -4.12 11.03
N LYS A 9 -0.37 -4.65 11.55
CA LYS A 9 0.12 -4.34 12.89
C LYS A 9 1.57 -3.91 12.79
N SER A 10 1.97 -2.99 13.65
CA SER A 10 3.36 -2.58 13.73
C SER A 10 3.83 -2.62 15.18
N ASN A 11 5.13 -2.85 15.35
CA ASN A 11 5.78 -2.77 16.64
C ASN A 11 6.83 -1.68 16.54
N ILE A 12 6.59 -0.56 17.22
CA ILE A 12 7.46 0.62 17.15
C ILE A 12 8.86 0.31 17.69
N LYS A 13 8.97 -0.59 18.66
CA LYS A 13 10.25 -0.91 19.30
C LYS A 13 11.16 -1.73 18.39
N THR A 14 10.58 -2.58 17.54
CA THR A 14 11.36 -3.47 16.67
C THR A 14 11.30 -3.09 15.21
N ASP A 15 10.53 -2.07 14.85
CA ASP A 15 10.27 -1.65 13.46
C ASP A 15 9.66 -2.76 12.61
N GLU A 16 9.00 -3.72 13.24
CA GLU A 16 8.36 -4.80 12.50
C GLU A 16 6.94 -4.41 12.10
N ILE A 17 6.57 -4.80 10.89
CA ILE A 17 5.21 -4.60 10.38
C ILE A 17 4.69 -5.95 9.91
N TRP A 18 3.50 -6.32 10.37
CA TRP A 18 2.83 -7.55 9.97
C TRP A 18 1.59 -7.22 9.17
N CYS A 19 1.34 -8.02 8.15
CA CYS A 19 0.14 -7.89 7.35
C CYS A 19 -0.50 -9.25 7.16
N GLU A 20 -1.78 -9.34 7.50
CA GLU A 20 -2.58 -10.54 7.27
C GLU A 20 -3.66 -10.21 6.25
N ILE A 21 -3.83 -11.08 5.28
CA ILE A 21 -4.78 -10.88 4.20
C ILE A 21 -5.72 -12.07 4.14
N ASP A 22 -7.02 -11.81 4.11
CA ASP A 22 -8.05 -12.84 4.02
C ASP A 22 -9.20 -12.35 3.16
N GLY A 23 -9.23 -12.83 1.92
CA GLY A 23 -10.27 -12.42 1.00
C GLY A 23 -9.97 -12.85 -0.42
N CYS A 24 -10.96 -12.75 -1.27
CA CYS A 24 -10.78 -13.03 -2.68
C CYS A 24 -10.17 -11.83 -3.41
N ALA A 25 -9.76 -12.04 -4.65
CA ALA A 25 -9.11 -10.99 -5.43
C ALA A 25 -9.96 -9.72 -5.53
N TYR A 26 -11.27 -9.87 -5.70
CA TYR A 26 -12.18 -8.74 -5.80
C TYR A 26 -12.16 -7.90 -4.53
N GLU A 27 -12.23 -8.56 -3.38
CA GLU A 27 -12.20 -7.87 -2.09
C GLU A 27 -10.86 -7.19 -1.86
N LEU A 28 -9.76 -7.84 -2.24
CA LEU A 28 -8.42 -7.28 -2.07
C LEU A 28 -8.19 -6.07 -2.97
N MET A 29 -8.76 -6.06 -4.17
CA MET A 29 -8.69 -4.88 -5.04
C MET A 29 -9.38 -3.68 -4.38
N GLY A 30 -10.55 -3.90 -3.79
CA GLY A 30 -11.26 -2.84 -3.07
C GLY A 30 -10.49 -2.35 -1.87
N ALA A 31 -9.90 -3.28 -1.10
CA ALA A 31 -9.10 -2.93 0.07
C ALA A 31 -7.87 -2.12 -0.33
N TYR A 32 -7.20 -2.51 -1.41
CA TYR A 32 -6.03 -1.80 -1.90
C TYR A 32 -6.38 -0.36 -2.29
N SER A 33 -7.48 -0.18 -3.02
CA SER A 33 -7.93 1.15 -3.41
C SER A 33 -8.25 2.02 -2.21
N ALA A 34 -8.99 1.49 -1.24
CA ALA A 34 -9.35 2.24 -0.04
C ALA A 34 -8.13 2.63 0.78
N LEU A 35 -7.20 1.70 0.97
CA LEU A 35 -5.98 1.95 1.73
C LEU A 35 -5.11 3.00 1.03
N THR A 36 -4.94 2.88 -0.29
CA THR A 36 -4.15 3.81 -1.09
C THR A 36 -4.71 5.23 -0.99
N GLU A 37 -6.03 5.36 -1.12
CA GLU A 37 -6.69 6.67 -1.00
C GLU A 37 -6.43 7.32 0.35
N ASN A 38 -6.54 6.55 1.42
CA ASN A 38 -6.33 7.06 2.76
C ASN A 38 -4.87 7.45 3.00
N ILE A 39 -3.94 6.67 2.46
CA ILE A 39 -2.51 7.01 2.55
C ILE A 39 -2.22 8.32 1.82
N ILE A 40 -2.76 8.48 0.61
CA ILE A 40 -2.58 9.72 -0.16
C ILE A 40 -3.11 10.91 0.62
N LYS A 41 -4.32 10.80 1.17
CA LYS A 41 -4.92 11.89 1.94
C LYS A 41 -4.08 12.26 3.15
N SER A 42 -3.59 11.26 3.87
CA SER A 42 -2.77 11.48 5.06
C SER A 42 -1.47 12.20 4.73
N PHE A 43 -0.81 11.77 3.65
CA PHE A 43 0.48 12.37 3.26
C PHE A 43 0.32 13.77 2.69
N LYS A 44 -0.77 14.03 2.00
CA LYS A 44 -1.01 15.37 1.46
C LYS A 44 -1.12 16.43 2.57
N GLN A 45 -1.56 16.04 3.74
CA GLN A 45 -1.62 16.94 4.88
C GLN A 45 -0.25 17.35 5.40
N GLU A 46 0.79 16.61 5.02
CA GLU A 46 2.17 16.88 5.42
C GLU A 46 2.89 17.85 4.48
N GLY A 47 2.19 18.38 3.48
CA GLY A 47 2.77 19.34 2.55
C GLY A 47 3.84 18.75 1.65
N ASN A 48 4.92 19.49 1.43
CA ASN A 48 5.99 19.06 0.53
C ASN A 48 6.67 17.76 0.99
N PHE A 49 6.82 17.59 2.29
CA PHE A 49 7.38 16.35 2.83
C PHE A 49 6.50 15.15 2.48
N GLY A 50 5.19 15.31 2.63
CA GLY A 50 4.24 14.24 2.31
C GLY A 50 4.25 13.89 0.83
N GLU A 51 4.32 14.89 -0.05
CA GLU A 51 4.40 14.63 -1.49
C GLU A 51 5.67 13.88 -1.86
N SER A 52 6.79 14.26 -1.26
CA SER A 52 8.06 13.59 -1.50
C SER A 52 8.00 12.13 -1.05
N ALA A 53 7.39 11.88 0.11
CA ALA A 53 7.21 10.52 0.63
C ALA A 53 6.31 9.69 -0.30
N LEU A 54 5.25 10.29 -0.85
CA LEU A 54 4.37 9.60 -1.80
C LEU A 54 5.11 9.20 -3.07
N LYS A 55 5.99 10.06 -3.57
CA LYS A 55 6.79 9.74 -4.75
C LYS A 55 7.71 8.56 -4.50
N SER A 56 8.36 8.54 -3.33
CA SER A 56 9.20 7.42 -2.92
C SER A 56 8.40 6.13 -2.81
N LEU A 57 7.20 6.21 -2.24
CA LEU A 57 6.32 5.05 -2.10
C LEU A 57 5.93 4.49 -3.47
N PHE A 58 5.64 5.37 -4.42
CA PHE A 58 5.29 4.94 -5.78
C PHE A 58 6.46 4.21 -6.44
N ILE A 59 7.67 4.74 -6.30
CA ILE A 59 8.87 4.10 -6.85
C ILE A 59 9.08 2.72 -6.23
N ASP A 60 8.91 2.62 -4.91
CA ASP A 60 9.04 1.33 -4.21
C ASP A 60 8.02 0.32 -4.73
N THR A 61 6.81 0.77 -5.01
CA THR A 61 5.76 -0.10 -5.55
C THR A 61 6.18 -0.68 -6.90
N ILE A 62 6.74 0.16 -7.78
CA ILE A 62 7.23 -0.26 -9.09
C ILE A 62 8.34 -1.29 -8.94
N GLU A 63 9.29 -1.02 -8.05
CA GLU A 63 10.40 -1.94 -7.81
C GLU A 63 9.91 -3.29 -7.29
N ASN A 64 8.90 -3.29 -6.41
CA ASN A 64 8.32 -4.52 -5.90
C ASN A 64 7.66 -5.34 -7.01
N PHE A 65 6.99 -4.69 -7.94
CA PHE A 65 6.40 -5.38 -9.10
C PHE A 65 7.49 -6.06 -9.93
N LYS A 66 8.55 -5.33 -10.25
CA LYS A 66 9.67 -5.87 -11.02
C LYS A 66 10.34 -7.03 -10.32
N LYS A 67 10.55 -6.90 -9.00
CA LYS A 67 11.16 -7.94 -8.19
C LYS A 67 10.36 -9.24 -8.23
N ASN A 68 9.05 -9.13 -8.38
CA ASN A 68 8.15 -10.28 -8.43
C ASN A 68 7.81 -10.70 -9.86
N GLY A 69 8.58 -10.23 -10.83
CA GLY A 69 8.46 -10.67 -12.21
C GLY A 69 7.33 -10.04 -13.01
N ILE A 70 6.76 -8.94 -12.50
CA ILE A 70 5.68 -8.26 -13.20
C ILE A 70 6.23 -7.10 -14.01
N ASN A 71 5.95 -7.10 -15.31
CA ASN A 71 6.41 -6.05 -16.21
C ASN A 71 5.40 -4.89 -16.25
N ILE A 72 5.74 -3.81 -15.57
CA ILE A 72 4.87 -2.64 -15.48
C ILE A 72 4.80 -1.87 -16.79
N GLU A 73 5.83 -1.94 -17.61
CA GLU A 73 5.86 -1.22 -18.88
C GLU A 73 4.74 -1.65 -19.82
N GLU A 74 4.23 -2.85 -19.66
CA GLU A 74 3.10 -3.35 -20.44
C GLU A 74 1.78 -2.73 -20.05
N LEU A 75 1.75 -2.00 -18.95
CA LEU A 75 0.52 -1.37 -18.45
C LEU A 75 0.25 0.00 -19.05
N LYS A 76 1.13 0.49 -19.90
CA LYS A 76 0.96 1.79 -20.54
C LYS A 76 -0.02 1.76 -21.69
#